data_08085b2b3089fed61d9fe27ea72534cd
#
_entry.id   08085b2b3089fed61d9fe27ea72534cd
#
_cell.length_a   1.000
_cell.length_b   1.000
_cell.length_c   1.000
_cell.angle_alpha   90.00
_cell.angle_beta   90.00
_cell.angle_gamma   90.00
#
_symmetry.space_group_name_H-M   'P 1'
#
loop_
_entity.id
_entity.type
_entity.pdbx_description
1 polymer ?
#
loop_
_entity_poly.entity_id
_entity_poly.type
_entity_poly.pdbx_seq_one_letter_code
_entity_poly.pdbx_strand_id
1 'polypeptide(L)'
;MDERINIGDKIDIEKIETRLSVDPKRKLQVYGSQVLDEGPNDSMYVTMPIHEGKIIPLSVGQELNVTFFSKSGLLQSRAVVIGRFKKGTLFLMEIQLLTP
;
A
#
# COMPACT_ATOMS: atom_id res chain seq x y z
N MET A 1 -3.04 -14.23 -3.76
CA MET A 1 -1.91 -13.27 -3.83
C MET A 1 -0.97 -13.71 -4.95
N ASP A 2 -0.40 -12.77 -5.68
CA ASP A 2 0.55 -13.05 -6.77
C ASP A 2 1.73 -13.88 -6.22
N GLU A 3 2.15 -14.92 -6.97
CA GLU A 3 3.23 -15.82 -6.54
C GLU A 3 4.57 -15.12 -6.36
N ARG A 4 4.76 -13.96 -6.98
CA ARG A 4 5.99 -13.17 -6.87
C ARG A 4 6.04 -12.33 -5.61
N ILE A 5 4.92 -12.20 -4.89
CA ILE A 5 4.80 -11.40 -3.68
C ILE A 5 4.82 -12.35 -2.49
N ASN A 6 5.68 -12.07 -1.51
CA ASN A 6 5.82 -12.90 -0.32
C ASN A 6 5.51 -12.11 0.94
N ILE A 7 4.98 -12.81 1.95
CA ILE A 7 4.81 -12.24 3.29
C ILE A 7 6.19 -11.78 3.78
N GLY A 8 6.26 -10.56 4.28
CA GLY A 8 7.51 -9.94 4.73
C GLY A 8 8.16 -9.03 3.70
N ASP A 9 7.71 -9.04 2.44
CA ASP A 9 8.27 -8.15 1.43
C ASP A 9 8.04 -6.69 1.78
N LYS A 10 9.07 -5.87 1.60
CA LYS A 10 8.94 -4.43 1.72
C LYS A 10 8.16 -3.88 0.53
N ILE A 11 7.37 -2.86 0.78
CA ILE A 11 6.64 -2.17 -0.27
C ILE A 11 6.78 -0.67 -0.11
N ASP A 12 6.71 0.03 -1.22
CA ASP A 12 6.55 1.48 -1.27
C ASP A 12 5.14 1.78 -1.74
N ILE A 13 4.49 2.72 -1.08
CA ILE A 13 3.13 3.13 -1.35
C ILE A 13 3.12 4.60 -1.74
N GLU A 14 2.55 4.88 -2.90
CA GLU A 14 2.33 6.22 -3.39
C GLU A 14 0.83 6.46 -3.54
N LYS A 15 0.33 7.52 -2.92
CA LYS A 15 -1.07 7.90 -3.00
C LYS A 15 -1.38 8.50 -4.36
N ILE A 16 -2.38 7.95 -5.06
CA ILE A 16 -2.84 8.50 -6.33
C ILE A 16 -3.87 9.58 -6.04
N GLU A 17 -3.61 10.79 -6.51
CA GLU A 17 -4.54 11.89 -6.40
C GLU A 17 -5.26 12.11 -7.72
N THR A 18 -6.60 12.23 -7.64
CA THR A 18 -7.45 12.41 -8.80
C THR A 18 -7.75 13.88 -9.12
N ARG A 19 -7.11 14.81 -8.41
CA ARG A 19 -7.34 16.24 -8.62
C ARG A 19 -6.77 16.72 -9.95
N LEU A 20 -7.56 17.49 -10.68
CA LEU A 20 -7.19 18.06 -11.99
C LEU A 20 -6.09 19.12 -11.91
N SER A 21 -5.91 19.75 -10.75
CA SER A 21 -4.84 20.73 -10.55
C SER A 21 -3.66 20.06 -9.82
N VAL A 22 -2.65 19.71 -10.59
CA VAL A 22 -1.39 19.25 -10.01
C VAL A 22 -0.51 20.45 -9.79
N ASP A 23 -0.14 20.74 -8.55
CA ASP A 23 0.90 21.72 -8.26
C ASP A 23 2.24 21.12 -8.72
N PRO A 24 2.89 21.70 -9.75
CA PRO A 24 4.15 21.13 -10.26
C PRO A 24 5.30 21.18 -9.25
N LYS A 25 5.15 21.92 -8.16
CA LYS A 25 6.12 21.99 -7.07
C LYS A 25 5.86 20.93 -6.00
N ARG A 26 4.75 20.19 -6.09
CA ARG A 26 4.40 19.17 -5.11
C ARG A 26 5.24 17.93 -5.32
N LYS A 27 6.03 17.57 -4.31
CA LYS A 27 6.78 16.32 -4.33
C LYS A 27 5.83 15.16 -4.10
N LEU A 28 5.95 14.12 -4.93
CA LEU A 28 5.24 12.87 -4.70
C LEU A 28 5.76 12.25 -3.41
N GLN A 29 4.85 11.95 -2.50
CA GLN A 29 5.19 11.36 -1.22
C GLN A 29 5.07 9.84 -1.33
N VAL A 30 6.18 9.17 -1.04
CA VAL A 30 6.25 7.70 -1.02
C VAL A 30 6.39 7.24 0.42
N TYR A 31 5.58 6.27 0.83
CA TYR A 31 5.59 5.74 2.18
C TYR A 31 6.02 4.27 2.17
N GLY A 32 6.85 3.89 3.14
CA GLY A 32 7.25 2.50 3.32
C GLY A 32 6.20 1.70 4.07
N SER A 33 6.06 0.43 3.70
CA SER A 33 5.19 -0.52 4.37
C SER A 33 5.75 -1.93 4.19
N GLN A 34 5.00 -2.93 4.59
CA GLN A 34 5.42 -4.34 4.51
C GLN A 34 4.19 -5.23 4.36
N VAL A 35 4.33 -6.27 3.55
CA VAL A 35 3.29 -7.30 3.41
C VAL A 35 3.26 -8.14 4.68
N LEU A 36 2.11 -8.22 5.34
CA LEU A 36 1.93 -8.96 6.59
C LEU A 36 1.31 -10.33 6.38
N ASP A 37 0.28 -10.41 5.52
CA ASP A 37 -0.46 -11.66 5.32
C ASP A 37 -1.32 -11.58 4.06
N GLU A 38 -1.80 -12.73 3.61
CA GLU A 38 -2.82 -12.82 2.58
C GLU A 38 -4.18 -12.51 3.18
N GLY A 39 -5.01 -11.82 2.42
CA GLY A 39 -6.41 -11.60 2.76
C GLY A 39 -7.34 -12.43 1.88
N PRO A 40 -8.66 -12.33 2.13
CA PRO A 40 -9.66 -13.01 1.30
C PRO A 40 -9.74 -12.36 -0.09
N ASN A 41 -10.16 -13.16 -1.09
CA ASN A 41 -10.41 -12.67 -2.46
C ASN A 41 -9.20 -11.99 -3.10
N ASP A 42 -8.01 -12.57 -2.92
CA ASP A 42 -6.74 -12.05 -3.44
C ASP A 42 -6.33 -10.68 -2.90
N SER A 43 -6.90 -10.26 -1.78
CA SER A 43 -6.42 -9.08 -1.08
C SER A 43 -5.17 -9.39 -0.24
N MET A 44 -4.57 -8.38 0.33
CA MET A 44 -3.45 -8.57 1.26
C MET A 44 -3.50 -7.55 2.39
N TYR A 45 -2.95 -7.95 3.52
CA TYR A 45 -2.77 -7.07 4.68
C TYR A 45 -1.36 -6.52 4.66
N VAL A 46 -1.25 -5.21 4.80
CA VAL A 46 0.02 -4.49 4.85
C VAL A 46 0.03 -3.56 6.05
N THR A 47 1.22 -3.22 6.54
CA THR A 47 1.32 -2.26 7.63
C THR A 47 0.84 -0.89 7.17
N MET A 48 0.14 -0.17 8.05
CA MET A 48 -0.20 1.22 7.77
C MET A 48 1.08 2.04 7.74
N PRO A 49 1.28 2.89 6.71
CA PRO A 49 2.56 3.62 6.60
C PRO A 49 2.77 4.58 7.76
N ILE A 50 4.03 4.71 8.15
CA ILE A 50 4.48 5.65 9.19
C ILE A 50 5.46 6.61 8.54
N HIS A 51 5.24 7.90 8.76
CA HIS A 51 6.13 8.96 8.29
C HIS A 51 6.42 9.92 9.44
N GLU A 52 7.70 10.14 9.70
CA GLU A 52 8.15 11.02 10.79
C GLU A 52 7.51 10.67 12.15
N GLY A 53 7.42 9.38 12.44
CA GLY A 53 6.85 8.87 13.69
C GLY A 53 5.33 8.93 13.78
N LYS A 54 4.66 9.33 12.71
CA LYS A 54 3.19 9.43 12.67
C LYS A 54 2.61 8.44 11.67
N ILE A 55 1.50 7.82 12.06
CA ILE A 55 0.73 6.97 11.16
C ILE A 55 0.07 7.84 10.09
N ILE A 56 0.26 7.45 8.83
CA ILE A 56 -0.37 8.12 7.69
C ILE A 56 -1.72 7.45 7.42
N PRO A 57 -2.84 8.13 7.72
CA PRO A 57 -4.16 7.52 7.53
C PRO A 57 -4.56 7.53 6.06
N LEU A 58 -4.50 6.37 5.43
CA LEU A 58 -5.04 6.18 4.09
C LEU A 58 -6.50 5.74 4.21
N SER A 59 -7.38 6.42 3.52
CA SER A 59 -8.83 6.16 3.61
C SER A 59 -9.23 4.96 2.78
N VAL A 60 -10.27 4.25 3.23
CA VAL A 60 -10.92 3.22 2.41
C VAL A 60 -11.40 3.86 1.10
N GLY A 61 -11.12 3.19 -0.02
CA GLY A 61 -11.40 3.72 -1.36
C GLY A 61 -10.25 4.48 -2.01
N GLN A 62 -9.21 4.80 -1.25
CA GLN A 62 -8.03 5.47 -1.78
C GLN A 62 -7.28 4.56 -2.73
N GLU A 63 -7.01 5.03 -3.93
CA GLU A 63 -6.15 4.33 -4.89
C GLU A 63 -4.68 4.63 -4.63
N LEU A 64 -3.87 3.61 -4.83
CA LEU A 64 -2.43 3.63 -4.55
C LEU A 64 -1.65 3.06 -5.73
N ASN A 65 -0.43 3.56 -5.93
CA ASN A 65 0.61 2.82 -6.65
C ASN A 65 1.46 2.11 -5.60
N VAL A 66 1.63 0.81 -5.76
CA VAL A 66 2.41 -0.01 -4.84
C VAL A 66 3.58 -0.64 -5.59
N THR A 67 4.76 -0.50 -5.03
CA THR A 67 5.97 -1.15 -5.54
C THR A 67 6.39 -2.21 -4.53
N PHE A 68 6.44 -3.46 -4.98
CA PHE A 68 6.88 -4.58 -4.16
C PHE A 68 8.36 -4.84 -4.42
N PHE A 69 9.14 -4.93 -3.34
CA PHE A 69 10.56 -5.30 -3.42
C PHE A 69 10.67 -6.79 -3.13
N SER A 70 10.51 -7.60 -4.16
CA SER A 70 10.53 -9.04 -4.02
C SER A 70 11.89 -9.61 -4.39
N LYS A 71 12.13 -10.88 -4.01
CA LYS A 71 13.35 -11.59 -4.38
C LYS A 71 13.53 -11.72 -5.90
N SER A 72 12.41 -11.70 -6.63
CA SER A 72 12.40 -11.79 -8.09
C SER A 72 12.59 -10.45 -8.79
N GLY A 73 12.70 -9.36 -8.04
CA GLY A 73 12.84 -8.00 -8.57
C GLY A 73 11.72 -7.07 -8.12
N LEU A 74 11.60 -5.95 -8.80
CA LEU A 74 10.56 -4.96 -8.51
C LEU A 74 9.27 -5.30 -9.26
N LEU A 75 8.16 -5.28 -8.54
CA LEU A 75 6.84 -5.45 -9.11
C LEU A 75 5.97 -4.27 -8.74
N GLN A 76 5.40 -3.62 -9.73
CA GLN A 76 4.52 -2.46 -9.51
C GLN A 76 3.08 -2.79 -9.85
N SER A 77 2.16 -2.32 -9.02
CA SER A 77 0.72 -2.51 -9.25
C SER A 77 -0.07 -1.34 -8.68
N ARG A 78 -1.23 -1.10 -9.28
CA ARG A 78 -2.23 -0.23 -8.65
C ARG A 78 -3.02 -1.05 -7.66
N ALA A 79 -3.47 -0.40 -6.60
CA ALA A 79 -4.25 -1.02 -5.55
C ALA A 79 -5.28 -0.04 -5.01
N VAL A 80 -6.25 -0.57 -4.28
CA VAL A 80 -7.23 0.25 -3.55
C VAL A 80 -7.29 -0.23 -2.11
N VAL A 81 -7.39 0.72 -1.18
CA VAL A 81 -7.59 0.41 0.24
C VAL A 81 -9.03 -0.04 0.43
N ILE A 82 -9.24 -1.26 0.93
CA ILE A 82 -10.57 -1.81 1.15
C ILE A 82 -10.92 -1.97 2.63
N GLY A 83 -9.94 -1.85 3.52
CA GLY A 83 -10.19 -1.93 4.96
C GLY A 83 -9.03 -1.38 5.77
N ARG A 84 -9.33 -1.02 7.01
CA ARG A 84 -8.35 -0.54 7.98
C ARG A 84 -8.61 -1.27 9.29
N PHE A 85 -7.55 -1.79 9.91
CA PHE A 85 -7.67 -2.64 11.08
C PHE A 85 -6.63 -2.27 12.13
N LYS A 86 -6.93 -2.60 13.37
CA LYS A 86 -5.97 -2.52 14.47
C LYS A 86 -5.93 -3.91 15.12
N LYS A 87 -4.73 -4.48 15.22
CA LYS A 87 -4.51 -5.74 15.91
C LYS A 87 -3.47 -5.51 17.01
N GLY A 88 -3.92 -5.51 18.27
CA GLY A 88 -3.07 -5.11 19.38
C GLY A 88 -2.65 -3.65 19.22
N THR A 89 -1.34 -3.40 19.15
CA THR A 89 -0.77 -2.08 18.91
C THR A 89 -0.43 -1.84 17.44
N LEU A 90 -0.65 -2.84 16.59
CA LEU A 90 -0.32 -2.77 15.17
C LEU A 90 -1.50 -2.25 14.34
N PHE A 91 -1.24 -1.20 13.58
CA PHE A 91 -2.20 -0.68 12.60
C PHE A 91 -1.88 -1.27 11.23
N LEU A 92 -2.90 -1.85 10.61
CA LEU A 92 -2.76 -2.47 9.29
C LEU A 92 -3.92 -2.07 8.40
N MET A 93 -3.71 -2.24 7.10
CA MET A 93 -4.77 -2.03 6.13
C MET A 93 -4.83 -3.21 5.17
N GLU A 94 -6.01 -3.42 4.63
CA GLU A 94 -6.23 -4.39 3.57
C GLU A 94 -6.26 -3.66 2.24
N ILE A 95 -5.48 -4.14 1.28
CA ILE A 95 -5.46 -3.58 -0.07
C ILE A 95 -5.83 -4.65 -1.07
N GLN A 96 -6.53 -4.24 -2.12
CA GLN A 96 -6.87 -5.07 -3.26
C GLN A 96 -6.08 -4.59 -4.44
N LEU A 97 -5.29 -5.48 -5.06
CA LEU A 97 -4.59 -5.14 -6.29
C LEU A 97 -5.59 -5.00 -7.44
N LEU A 98 -5.44 -3.93 -8.18
CA LEU A 98 -6.24 -3.69 -9.37
C LEU A 98 -5.49 -4.27 -10.56
N THR A 99 -5.95 -5.43 -11.04
CA THR A 99 -5.36 -6.04 -12.23
C THR A 99 -5.86 -5.33 -13.48
N PRO A 100 -4.97 -5.13 -14.48
CA PRO A 100 -5.42 -4.58 -15.76
C PRO A 100 -6.33 -5.57 -16.48
#